data_4d293a249444d7632b7a4e5925638510
#
_entry.id   4d293a249444d7632b7a4e5925638510
#
_cell.length_a   1.000
_cell.length_b   1.000
_cell.length_c   1.000
_cell.angle_alpha   90.00
_cell.angle_beta   90.00
_cell.angle_gamma   90.00
#
_symmetry.space_group_name_H-M   'P 1'
#
loop_
_entity.id
_entity.type
_entity.pdbx_description
1 polymer ?
#
loop_
_entity_poly.entity_id
_entity_poly.type
_entity_poly.pdbx_seq_one_letter_code
_entity_poly.pdbx_strand_id
1 'polypeptide(L)'
;RRIEAVAGDAARAWAKQEAARQQEKFDTVARKKSDISALPAFQDDATTAEMLKQLDARAAHLEKVDAEVREWEKKTAKSAETELKSTAAKIAGELRGSHAGENFCVAEVPDADGKLLQAVVDALKSKFKGPIFLAGTRDGSVALVAHVPNELTSKFQANKLIQQIAPIL
;
A
#
# COMPACT_ATOMS: atom_id res chain seq x y z
N ARG A 1 -18.68 -30.79 -8.06
CA ARG A 1 -17.51 -30.54 -8.95
C ARG A 1 -17.82 -31.15 -10.30
N ARG A 2 -17.73 -30.33 -11.37
CA ARG A 2 -17.89 -30.82 -12.76
C ARG A 2 -16.50 -31.18 -13.28
N ILE A 3 -16.37 -32.37 -13.87
CA ILE A 3 -15.14 -32.83 -14.53
C ILE A 3 -15.45 -32.83 -16.02
N GLU A 4 -14.64 -32.15 -16.79
CA GLU A 4 -14.69 -32.14 -18.26
C GLU A 4 -13.40 -32.80 -18.77
N ALA A 5 -13.55 -33.71 -19.72
CA ALA A 5 -12.42 -34.35 -20.38
C ALA A 5 -12.42 -33.99 -21.87
N VAL A 6 -11.28 -33.60 -22.39
CA VAL A 6 -11.07 -33.28 -23.80
C VAL A 6 -9.95 -34.14 -24.38
N ALA A 7 -10.02 -34.49 -25.65
CA ALA A 7 -9.03 -35.31 -26.34
C ALA A 7 -8.76 -34.75 -27.76
N GLY A 8 -7.68 -35.21 -28.38
CA GLY A 8 -7.34 -34.85 -29.76
C GLY A 8 -7.17 -33.34 -29.95
N ASP A 9 -7.74 -32.80 -31.02
CA ASP A 9 -7.62 -31.40 -31.37
C ASP A 9 -8.26 -30.45 -30.34
N ALA A 10 -9.32 -30.90 -29.67
CA ALA A 10 -9.95 -30.15 -28.57
C ALA A 10 -8.99 -29.98 -27.37
N ALA A 11 -8.18 -30.99 -27.07
CA ALA A 11 -7.15 -30.87 -26.00
C ALA A 11 -6.04 -29.90 -26.38
N ARG A 12 -5.62 -29.87 -27.64
CA ARG A 12 -4.63 -28.90 -28.14
C ARG A 12 -5.17 -27.48 -28.09
N ALA A 13 -6.42 -27.27 -28.55
CA ALA A 13 -7.07 -25.98 -28.49
C ALA A 13 -7.19 -25.46 -27.04
N TRP A 14 -7.59 -26.33 -26.12
CA TRP A 14 -7.64 -26.02 -24.69
C TRP A 14 -6.26 -25.64 -24.15
N ALA A 15 -5.20 -26.38 -24.49
CA ALA A 15 -3.84 -26.09 -24.04
C ALA A 15 -3.35 -24.73 -24.49
N LYS A 16 -3.61 -24.34 -25.74
CA LYS A 16 -3.30 -23.00 -26.27
C LYS A 16 -4.06 -21.91 -25.52
N GLN A 17 -5.34 -22.12 -25.25
CA GLN A 17 -6.14 -21.15 -24.49
C GLN A 17 -5.65 -21.01 -23.04
N GLU A 18 -5.27 -22.12 -22.40
CA GLU A 18 -4.74 -22.08 -21.04
C GLU A 18 -3.37 -21.40 -20.99
N ALA A 19 -2.49 -21.62 -21.99
CA ALA A 19 -1.22 -20.92 -22.12
C ALA A 19 -1.40 -19.39 -22.23
N ALA A 20 -2.41 -18.95 -23.00
CA ALA A 20 -2.76 -17.54 -23.12
C ALA A 20 -3.22 -16.96 -21.76
N ARG A 21 -4.07 -17.67 -21.02
CA ARG A 21 -4.50 -17.27 -19.67
C ARG A 21 -3.35 -17.17 -18.69
N GLN A 22 -2.41 -18.12 -18.77
CA GLN A 22 -1.20 -18.08 -17.94
C GLN A 22 -0.33 -16.87 -18.27
N GLN A 23 -0.24 -16.50 -19.55
CA GLN A 23 0.48 -15.29 -19.97
C GLN A 23 -0.17 -14.03 -19.40
N GLU A 24 -1.48 -13.88 -19.50
CA GLU A 24 -2.21 -12.73 -18.94
C GLU A 24 -2.02 -12.59 -17.42
N LYS A 25 -2.04 -13.74 -16.71
CA LYS A 25 -1.75 -13.76 -15.27
C LYS A 25 -0.33 -13.29 -14.98
N PHE A 26 0.64 -13.80 -15.74
CA PHE A 26 2.03 -13.40 -15.60
C PHE A 26 2.22 -11.91 -15.84
N ASP A 27 1.64 -11.37 -16.91
CA ASP A 27 1.73 -9.94 -17.25
C ASP A 27 1.13 -9.06 -16.15
N THR A 28 0.07 -9.53 -15.50
CA THR A 28 -0.53 -8.83 -14.35
C THR A 28 0.40 -8.78 -13.15
N VAL A 29 1.12 -9.86 -12.88
CA VAL A 29 2.11 -9.95 -11.79
C VAL A 29 3.36 -9.15 -12.13
N ALA A 30 3.83 -9.22 -13.39
CA ALA A 30 5.00 -8.50 -13.89
C ALA A 30 4.86 -6.97 -13.82
N ARG A 31 3.64 -6.44 -13.95
CA ARG A 31 3.38 -5.00 -13.76
C ARG A 31 3.63 -4.52 -12.34
N LYS A 32 3.54 -5.39 -11.35
CA LYS A 32 3.75 -5.04 -9.93
C LYS A 32 5.23 -5.01 -9.57
N LYS A 33 6.03 -5.90 -10.15
CA LYS A 33 7.46 -6.01 -9.93
C LYS A 33 8.14 -6.39 -11.25
N SER A 34 8.95 -5.51 -11.79
CA SER A 34 9.61 -5.70 -13.09
C SER A 34 10.76 -6.70 -13.06
N ASP A 35 11.36 -6.91 -11.89
CA ASP A 35 12.48 -7.84 -11.67
C ASP A 35 11.97 -9.22 -11.22
N ILE A 36 11.27 -9.91 -12.13
CA ILE A 36 10.79 -11.28 -11.94
C ILE A 36 11.29 -12.17 -13.07
N SER A 37 11.49 -13.46 -12.80
CA SER A 37 11.93 -14.42 -13.80
C SER A 37 10.85 -14.62 -14.87
N ALA A 38 11.25 -14.66 -16.13
CA ALA A 38 10.34 -14.81 -17.26
C ALA A 38 9.53 -16.11 -17.20
N LEU A 39 8.29 -16.06 -17.69
CA LEU A 39 7.45 -17.25 -17.78
C LEU A 39 8.07 -18.24 -18.78
N PRO A 40 8.16 -19.55 -18.48
CA PRO A 40 8.63 -20.56 -19.40
C PRO A 40 7.90 -20.50 -20.76
N ALA A 41 8.64 -20.71 -21.84
CA ALA A 41 8.07 -20.68 -23.19
C ALA A 41 7.00 -21.76 -23.35
N PHE A 42 6.00 -21.50 -24.21
CA PHE A 42 5.01 -22.46 -24.64
C PHE A 42 5.15 -22.66 -26.14
N GLN A 43 5.29 -23.91 -26.57
CA GLN A 43 5.43 -24.32 -27.97
C GLN A 43 4.10 -24.92 -28.44
N ASP A 44 3.42 -24.24 -29.34
CA ASP A 44 2.07 -24.61 -29.78
C ASP A 44 2.05 -25.67 -30.90
N ASP A 45 3.20 -26.01 -31.44
CA ASP A 45 3.45 -27.08 -32.43
C ASP A 45 3.91 -28.41 -31.79
N ALA A 46 4.20 -28.39 -30.46
CA ALA A 46 4.59 -29.57 -29.69
C ALA A 46 3.47 -30.65 -29.65
N THR A 47 3.83 -31.85 -29.24
CA THR A 47 2.80 -32.90 -28.97
C THR A 47 1.91 -32.49 -27.80
N THR A 48 0.67 -33.01 -27.78
CA THR A 48 -0.29 -32.70 -26.68
C THR A 48 0.29 -33.01 -25.30
N ALA A 49 1.03 -34.11 -25.17
CA ALA A 49 1.70 -34.48 -23.91
C ALA A 49 2.76 -33.46 -23.47
N GLU A 50 3.54 -32.94 -24.41
CA GLU A 50 4.54 -31.89 -24.15
C GLU A 50 3.89 -30.57 -23.80
N MET A 51 2.82 -30.18 -24.53
CA MET A 51 2.05 -28.98 -24.22
C MET A 51 1.52 -29.02 -22.77
N LEU A 52 0.98 -30.15 -22.32
CA LEU A 52 0.51 -30.30 -20.94
C LEU A 52 1.66 -30.17 -19.93
N LYS A 53 2.81 -30.78 -20.17
CA LYS A 53 4.00 -30.61 -19.33
C LYS A 53 4.47 -29.17 -19.25
N GLN A 54 4.43 -28.45 -20.38
CA GLN A 54 4.77 -27.01 -20.41
C GLN A 54 3.78 -26.18 -19.60
N LEU A 55 2.47 -26.49 -19.68
CA LEU A 55 1.45 -25.81 -18.87
C LEU A 55 1.65 -26.06 -17.37
N ASP A 56 1.99 -27.27 -16.96
CA ASP A 56 2.31 -27.59 -15.56
C ASP A 56 3.54 -26.82 -15.08
N ALA A 57 4.60 -26.77 -15.88
CA ALA A 57 5.80 -26.02 -15.56
C ALA A 57 5.50 -24.51 -15.45
N ARG A 58 4.68 -23.96 -16.35
CA ARG A 58 4.25 -22.55 -16.30
C ARG A 58 3.37 -22.26 -15.08
N ALA A 59 2.46 -23.20 -14.74
CA ALA A 59 1.62 -23.06 -13.54
C ALA A 59 2.46 -23.01 -12.26
N ALA A 60 3.39 -23.94 -12.11
CA ALA A 60 4.32 -23.98 -10.97
C ALA A 60 5.19 -22.72 -10.90
N HIS A 61 5.64 -22.20 -12.05
CA HIS A 61 6.39 -20.95 -12.12
C HIS A 61 5.56 -19.76 -11.69
N LEU A 62 4.30 -19.67 -12.15
CA LEU A 62 3.38 -18.60 -11.76
C LEU A 62 3.11 -18.57 -10.25
N GLU A 63 2.91 -19.73 -9.63
CA GLU A 63 2.75 -19.83 -8.18
C GLU A 63 3.98 -19.29 -7.43
N LYS A 64 5.19 -19.65 -7.90
CA LYS A 64 6.44 -19.17 -7.32
C LYS A 64 6.60 -17.66 -7.45
N VAL A 65 6.35 -17.12 -8.64
CA VAL A 65 6.46 -15.67 -8.91
C VAL A 65 5.41 -14.89 -8.14
N ASP A 66 4.17 -15.37 -8.06
CA ASP A 66 3.11 -14.74 -7.28
C ASP A 66 3.47 -14.69 -5.79
N ALA A 67 4.01 -15.77 -5.23
CA ALA A 67 4.47 -15.81 -3.86
C ALA A 67 5.63 -14.81 -3.63
N GLU A 68 6.59 -14.73 -4.55
CA GLU A 68 7.72 -13.80 -4.49
C GLU A 68 7.24 -12.34 -4.49
N VAL A 69 6.30 -12.00 -5.39
CA VAL A 69 5.74 -10.64 -5.50
C VAL A 69 4.98 -10.28 -4.23
N ARG A 70 4.17 -11.19 -3.69
CA ARG A 70 3.45 -10.96 -2.42
C ARG A 70 4.40 -10.70 -1.24
N GLU A 71 5.48 -11.46 -1.15
CA GLU A 71 6.48 -11.25 -0.10
C GLU A 71 7.22 -9.91 -0.29
N TRP A 72 7.52 -9.55 -1.52
CA TRP A 72 8.12 -8.26 -1.83
C TRP A 72 7.15 -7.11 -1.48
N GLU A 73 5.86 -7.19 -1.87
CA GLU A 73 4.84 -6.19 -1.52
C GLU A 73 4.74 -6.01 0.01
N LYS A 74 4.73 -7.10 0.78
CA LYS A 74 4.71 -7.05 2.25
C LYS A 74 5.95 -6.38 2.83
N LYS A 75 7.13 -6.72 2.33
CA LYS A 75 8.40 -6.13 2.79
C LYS A 75 8.45 -4.64 2.48
N THR A 76 8.06 -4.25 1.27
CA THR A 76 8.03 -2.85 0.83
C THR A 76 7.03 -2.03 1.66
N ALA A 77 5.82 -2.55 1.89
CA ALA A 77 4.83 -1.90 2.72
C ALA A 77 5.31 -1.73 4.18
N LYS A 78 5.95 -2.77 4.75
CA LYS A 78 6.51 -2.72 6.10
C LYS A 78 7.67 -1.71 6.22
N SER A 79 8.55 -1.65 5.20
CA SER A 79 9.64 -0.67 5.16
C SER A 79 9.08 0.75 5.12
N ALA A 80 8.14 1.03 4.20
CA ALA A 80 7.49 2.33 4.10
C ALA A 80 6.77 2.74 5.40
N GLU A 81 6.09 1.80 6.06
CA GLU A 81 5.45 2.06 7.37
C GLU A 81 6.49 2.38 8.45
N THR A 82 7.62 1.68 8.46
CA THR A 82 8.69 1.91 9.43
C THR A 82 9.34 3.28 9.22
N GLU A 83 9.60 3.66 7.98
CA GLU A 83 10.14 4.96 7.61
C GLU A 83 9.17 6.09 7.98
N LEU A 84 7.87 5.90 7.69
CA LEU A 84 6.83 6.84 8.07
C LEU A 84 6.80 7.07 9.60
N LYS A 85 6.81 5.98 10.38
CA LYS A 85 6.83 6.05 11.85
C LYS A 85 8.10 6.71 12.39
N SER A 86 9.25 6.41 11.79
CA SER A 86 10.53 7.03 12.18
C SER A 86 10.53 8.53 11.92
N THR A 87 10.08 8.95 10.73
CA THR A 87 9.96 10.37 10.36
C THR A 87 8.96 11.08 11.26
N ALA A 88 7.79 10.48 11.48
CA ALA A 88 6.78 11.02 12.37
C ALA A 88 7.28 11.19 13.82
N ALA A 89 8.06 10.24 14.32
CA ALA A 89 8.61 10.30 15.67
C ALA A 89 9.65 11.44 15.82
N LYS A 90 10.45 11.71 14.79
CA LYS A 90 11.39 12.84 14.77
C LYS A 90 10.65 14.17 14.81
N ILE A 91 9.69 14.37 13.89
CA ILE A 91 8.86 15.59 13.84
C ILE A 91 8.10 15.79 15.16
N ALA A 92 7.50 14.73 15.69
CA ALA A 92 6.81 14.80 16.99
C ALA A 92 7.76 15.19 18.14
N GLY A 93 9.01 14.74 18.11
CA GLY A 93 10.05 15.14 19.07
C GLY A 93 10.38 16.64 18.99
N GLU A 94 10.53 17.16 17.79
CA GLU A 94 10.81 18.59 17.53
C GLU A 94 9.63 19.46 17.96
N LEU A 95 8.40 19.09 17.55
CA LEU A 95 7.19 19.81 17.93
C LEU A 95 6.96 19.83 19.43
N ARG A 96 7.25 18.72 20.11
CA ARG A 96 7.18 18.68 21.57
C ARG A 96 8.19 19.61 22.24
N GLY A 97 9.40 19.71 21.68
CA GLY A 97 10.42 20.61 22.17
C GLY A 97 10.02 22.08 22.03
N SER A 98 9.51 22.46 20.85
CA SER A 98 9.10 23.84 20.55
C SER A 98 7.83 24.27 21.30
N HIS A 99 6.94 23.34 21.68
CA HIS A 99 5.71 23.61 22.44
C HIS A 99 5.80 23.14 23.91
N ALA A 100 7.02 23.10 24.46
CA ALA A 100 7.22 22.70 25.84
C ALA A 100 6.60 23.71 26.79
N GLY A 101 5.63 23.27 27.59
CA GLY A 101 4.89 24.14 28.53
C GLY A 101 3.58 24.71 27.98
N GLU A 102 3.27 24.49 26.71
CA GLU A 102 1.99 24.88 26.13
C GLU A 102 0.90 23.82 26.35
N ASN A 103 -0.36 24.29 26.45
CA ASN A 103 -1.52 23.40 26.60
C ASN A 103 -2.13 22.96 25.27
N PHE A 104 -1.55 23.35 24.15
CA PHE A 104 -1.98 22.98 22.79
C PHE A 104 -0.76 22.97 21.85
N CYS A 105 -0.88 22.26 20.74
CA CYS A 105 0.13 22.23 19.69
C CYS A 105 -0.52 22.62 18.37
N VAL A 106 -0.11 23.73 17.78
CA VAL A 106 -0.50 24.16 16.44
C VAL A 106 0.75 24.39 15.62
N ALA A 107 0.92 23.61 14.55
CA ALA A 107 2.12 23.68 13.75
C ALA A 107 1.87 23.38 12.28
N GLU A 108 2.71 23.93 11.43
CA GLU A 108 2.87 23.50 10.04
C GLU A 108 4.02 22.49 9.94
N VAL A 109 3.79 21.43 9.20
CA VAL A 109 4.78 20.40 8.88
C VAL A 109 5.04 20.44 7.37
N PRO A 110 6.15 21.01 6.93
CA PRO A 110 6.48 21.07 5.50
C PRO A 110 6.56 19.68 4.87
N ASP A 111 6.22 19.57 3.60
CA ASP A 111 6.26 18.34 2.80
C ASP A 111 5.49 17.13 3.39
N ALA A 112 4.51 17.42 4.27
CA ALA A 112 3.70 16.41 4.93
C ALA A 112 2.34 16.22 4.24
N ASP A 113 2.03 14.97 3.90
CA ASP A 113 0.69 14.54 3.51
C ASP A 113 -0.15 14.14 4.75
N GLY A 114 -1.43 13.88 4.53
CA GLY A 114 -2.34 13.48 5.61
C GLY A 114 -1.91 12.22 6.37
N LYS A 115 -1.19 11.28 5.71
CA LYS A 115 -0.69 10.06 6.37
C LYS A 115 0.46 10.38 7.32
N LEU A 116 1.38 11.22 6.90
CA LEU A 116 2.49 11.65 7.75
C LEU A 116 1.99 12.48 8.93
N LEU A 117 1.08 13.45 8.68
CA LEU A 117 0.47 14.23 9.76
C LEU A 117 -0.27 13.35 10.78
N GLN A 118 -1.02 12.35 10.32
CA GLN A 118 -1.70 11.42 11.22
C GLN A 118 -0.70 10.61 12.06
N ALA A 119 0.39 10.14 11.47
CA ALA A 119 1.44 9.44 12.19
C ALA A 119 2.16 10.34 13.22
N VAL A 120 2.35 11.64 12.89
CA VAL A 120 2.91 12.63 13.83
C VAL A 120 1.97 12.86 15.01
N VAL A 121 0.66 13.04 14.74
CA VAL A 121 -0.36 13.15 15.80
C VAL A 121 -0.38 11.90 16.68
N ASP A 122 -0.30 10.71 16.09
CA ASP A 122 -0.27 9.44 16.83
C ASP A 122 0.97 9.32 17.74
N ALA A 123 2.11 9.84 17.30
CA ALA A 123 3.32 9.90 18.11
C ALA A 123 3.25 10.96 19.21
N LEU A 124 2.59 12.10 18.97
CA LEU A 124 2.42 13.20 19.92
C LEU A 124 1.40 12.88 21.00
N LYS A 125 0.22 12.34 20.66
CA LYS A 125 -0.89 12.11 21.60
C LYS A 125 -0.52 11.24 22.79
N SER A 126 0.50 10.38 22.67
CA SER A 126 1.01 9.56 23.78
C SER A 126 1.82 10.35 24.81
N LYS A 127 2.32 11.54 24.44
CA LYS A 127 3.25 12.35 25.23
C LYS A 127 2.78 13.79 25.46
N PHE A 128 1.73 14.20 24.76
CA PHE A 128 1.16 15.55 24.82
C PHE A 128 -0.34 15.48 25.20
N LYS A 129 -0.73 16.19 26.24
CA LYS A 129 -2.10 16.10 26.83
C LYS A 129 -3.08 17.13 26.27
N GLY A 130 -2.64 18.05 25.46
CA GLY A 130 -3.46 19.12 24.88
C GLY A 130 -4.03 18.78 23.51
N PRO A 131 -4.89 19.66 22.96
CA PRO A 131 -5.30 19.60 21.56
C PRO A 131 -4.11 19.76 20.62
N ILE A 132 -4.13 19.02 19.52
CA ILE A 132 -3.10 19.06 18.48
C ILE A 132 -3.78 19.42 17.18
N PHE A 133 -3.25 20.42 16.47
CA PHE A 133 -3.69 20.82 15.15
C PHE A 133 -2.46 20.95 14.25
N LEU A 134 -2.38 20.11 13.22
CA LEU A 134 -1.29 20.11 12.26
C LEU A 134 -1.80 20.40 10.86
N ALA A 135 -1.09 21.28 10.16
CA ALA A 135 -1.24 21.52 8.74
C ALA A 135 0.00 21.01 8.00
N GLY A 136 -0.17 20.54 6.80
CA GLY A 136 0.94 20.17 5.92
C GLY A 136 0.62 20.46 4.48
N THR A 137 1.64 20.82 3.71
CA THR A 137 1.54 21.10 2.29
C THR A 137 2.43 20.14 1.53
N ARG A 138 1.88 19.44 0.55
CA ARG A 138 2.64 18.56 -0.33
C ARG A 138 2.03 18.56 -1.73
N ASP A 139 2.86 18.70 -2.75
CA ASP A 139 2.44 18.65 -4.15
C ASP A 139 1.26 19.60 -4.48
N GLY A 140 1.23 20.80 -3.89
CA GLY A 140 0.16 21.79 -4.05
C GLY A 140 -1.14 21.45 -3.33
N SER A 141 -1.16 20.41 -2.52
CA SER A 141 -2.32 20.01 -1.71
C SER A 141 -2.07 20.32 -0.24
N VAL A 142 -3.09 20.84 0.45
CA VAL A 142 -3.06 21.09 1.89
C VAL A 142 -3.75 19.95 2.62
N ALA A 143 -3.07 19.38 3.62
CA ALA A 143 -3.64 18.40 4.53
C ALA A 143 -3.77 18.99 5.94
N LEU A 144 -4.89 18.74 6.60
CA LEU A 144 -5.15 19.16 7.97
C LEU A 144 -5.48 17.94 8.83
N VAL A 145 -4.86 17.87 10.00
CA VAL A 145 -5.17 16.85 11.01
C VAL A 145 -5.34 17.52 12.37
N ALA A 146 -6.45 17.22 13.04
CA ALA A 146 -6.73 17.71 14.38
C ALA A 146 -7.00 16.53 15.34
N HIS A 147 -6.43 16.60 16.53
CA HIS A 147 -6.70 15.69 17.62
C HIS A 147 -7.11 16.47 18.88
N VAL A 148 -8.23 16.08 19.48
CA VAL A 148 -8.71 16.63 20.75
C VAL A 148 -8.79 15.48 21.74
N PRO A 149 -8.09 15.55 22.88
CA PRO A 149 -8.20 14.56 23.95
C PRO A 149 -9.65 14.39 24.44
N ASN A 150 -10.01 13.17 24.83
CA ASN A 150 -11.38 12.86 25.25
C ASN A 150 -11.92 13.77 26.35
N GLU A 151 -11.06 14.20 27.27
CA GLU A 151 -11.40 15.10 28.38
C GLU A 151 -11.84 16.50 27.91
N LEU A 152 -11.42 16.90 26.71
CA LEU A 152 -11.69 18.22 26.13
C LEU A 152 -12.75 18.18 25.01
N THR A 153 -13.26 17.01 24.63
CA THR A 153 -14.22 16.85 23.54
C THR A 153 -15.56 17.55 23.80
N SER A 154 -15.93 17.76 25.06
CA SER A 154 -17.12 18.56 25.45
C SER A 154 -16.98 20.05 25.12
N LYS A 155 -15.74 20.57 25.06
CA LYS A 155 -15.45 21.99 24.78
C LYS A 155 -15.02 22.20 23.33
N PHE A 156 -14.27 21.26 22.77
CA PHE A 156 -13.70 21.36 21.42
C PHE A 156 -13.98 20.09 20.64
N GLN A 157 -14.39 20.23 19.39
CA GLN A 157 -14.61 19.11 18.45
C GLN A 157 -13.64 19.28 17.29
N ALA A 158 -12.79 18.28 17.05
CA ALA A 158 -11.76 18.32 16.00
C ALA A 158 -12.33 18.61 14.60
N ASN A 159 -13.48 18.02 14.26
CA ASN A 159 -14.16 18.24 12.99
C ASN A 159 -14.64 19.70 12.81
N LYS A 160 -15.13 20.33 13.89
CA LYS A 160 -15.57 21.74 13.84
C LYS A 160 -14.38 22.68 13.67
N LEU A 161 -13.25 22.38 14.31
CA LEU A 161 -12.02 23.17 14.14
C LEU A 161 -11.55 23.12 12.69
N ILE A 162 -11.51 21.93 12.08
CA ILE A 162 -11.13 21.77 10.68
C ILE A 162 -12.12 22.52 9.75
N GLN A 163 -13.43 22.39 9.98
CA GLN A 163 -14.45 23.07 9.18
C GLN A 163 -14.36 24.60 9.22
N GLN A 164 -13.90 25.19 10.32
CA GLN A 164 -13.70 26.62 10.44
C GLN A 164 -12.47 27.13 9.70
N ILE A 165 -11.44 26.31 9.59
CA ILE A 165 -10.16 26.68 8.98
C ILE A 165 -10.10 26.34 7.49
N ALA A 166 -10.70 25.23 7.07
CA ALA A 166 -10.69 24.78 5.67
C ALA A 166 -11.13 25.83 4.62
N PRO A 167 -12.06 26.76 4.88
CA PRO A 167 -12.43 27.81 3.91
C PRO A 167 -11.37 28.93 3.77
N ILE A 168 -10.36 28.97 4.63
CA ILE A 168 -9.33 30.02 4.67
C ILE A 168 -8.07 29.60 3.91
N LEU A 169 -7.94 28.31 3.63
CA LEU A 169 -6.82 27.68 2.93
C LEU A 169 -7.12 27.46 1.45
#